data_db8887f149d400a6af49f5c8586f5c86
#
_entry.id   db8887f149d400a6af49f5c8586f5c86
#
_cell.length_a   1.000
_cell.length_b   1.000
_cell.length_c   1.000
_cell.angle_alpha   90.00
_cell.angle_beta   90.00
_cell.angle_gamma   90.00
#
_symmetry.space_group_name_H-M   'P 1'
#
loop_
_entity.id
_entity.type
_entity.pdbx_description
1 polymer ?
#
loop_
_entity_poly.entity_id
_entity_poly.type
_entity_poly.pdbx_seq_one_letter_code
_entity_poly.pdbx_strand_id
1 'polypeptide(L)'
;RRACYLLLGVLALFALGYSTYLALYIRSGLNPAIDENDPETWKAFLSFVNREQYGTESMLLSMLTPRADRAYQFWDQQMKYFFQQFPFPFLEQVIVFRKATSPEPHPVSISWIPYTLGLVGLLWQRKNDWQRFLAILVLFVIMGFGLSFYLNMPDPQPRERHYVFGGMYLAYALWIGLGWTAIVEWIRPKLEKFHGGVLIVLSAMALLIPLGTAIKLYDIEDRTGDYIAYDYAYNILQSCEPNSILFTNGDNDTF
;
A
#
# COMPACT_ATOMS: atom_id res chain seq x y z
N ARG A 1 19.47 -22.78 19.78
CA ARG A 1 20.52 -21.85 19.29
C ARG A 1 20.08 -21.15 17.99
N ARG A 2 19.66 -21.87 16.92
CA ARG A 2 19.22 -21.24 15.64
C ARG A 2 18.06 -20.26 15.82
N ALA A 3 17.04 -20.62 16.61
CA ALA A 3 15.90 -19.74 16.90
C ALA A 3 16.34 -18.45 17.65
N CYS A 4 17.32 -18.55 18.55
CA CYS A 4 17.86 -17.41 19.25
C CYS A 4 18.59 -16.45 18.30
N TYR A 5 19.41 -16.98 17.38
CA TYR A 5 20.08 -16.13 16.37
C TYR A 5 19.11 -15.49 15.40
N LEU A 6 18.05 -16.19 15.01
CA LEU A 6 16.98 -15.62 14.19
C LEU A 6 16.27 -14.48 14.92
N LEU A 7 15.91 -14.69 16.19
CA LEU A 7 15.27 -13.66 17.01
C LEU A 7 16.17 -12.43 17.16
N LEU A 8 17.45 -12.63 17.48
CA LEU A 8 18.43 -11.54 17.58
C LEU A 8 18.59 -10.81 16.24
N GLY A 9 18.62 -11.54 15.13
CA GLY A 9 18.67 -10.94 13.79
C GLY A 9 17.45 -10.08 13.49
N VAL A 10 16.26 -10.57 13.80
CA VAL A 10 15.00 -9.81 13.63
C VAL A 10 15.00 -8.55 14.51
N LEU A 11 15.41 -8.66 15.78
CA LEU A 11 15.50 -7.52 16.68
C LEU A 11 16.53 -6.49 16.20
N ALA A 12 17.69 -6.95 15.71
CA ALA A 12 18.71 -6.06 15.15
C ALA A 12 18.22 -5.33 13.89
N LEU A 13 17.52 -6.01 12.99
CA LEU A 13 16.92 -5.40 11.81
C LEU A 13 15.82 -4.39 12.19
N PHE A 14 15.00 -4.73 13.18
CA PHE A 14 14.00 -3.81 13.71
C PHE A 14 14.64 -2.57 14.31
N ALA A 15 15.66 -2.73 15.16
CA ALA A 15 16.40 -1.62 15.76
C ALA A 15 17.08 -0.75 14.68
N LEU A 16 17.66 -1.38 13.65
CA LEU A 16 18.25 -0.67 12.52
C LEU A 16 17.21 0.14 11.75
N GLY A 17 16.05 -0.45 11.44
CA GLY A 17 14.95 0.27 10.79
C GLY A 17 14.46 1.44 11.64
N TYR A 18 14.29 1.22 12.95
CA TYR A 18 13.83 2.26 13.87
C TYR A 18 14.84 3.36 14.11
N SER A 19 16.14 3.06 13.98
CA SER A 19 17.23 4.05 14.15
C SER A 19 17.20 5.16 13.09
N THR A 20 16.46 4.98 11.98
CA THR A 20 16.26 6.04 10.97
C THR A 20 15.61 7.29 11.57
N TYR A 21 14.79 7.13 12.62
CA TYR A 21 14.21 8.26 13.35
C TYR A 21 15.28 9.15 14.01
N LEU A 22 16.46 8.63 14.34
CA LEU A 22 17.57 9.44 14.88
C LEU A 22 18.05 10.50 13.87
N ALA A 23 17.83 10.29 12.57
CA ALA A 23 18.13 11.30 11.58
C ALA A 23 17.33 12.60 11.79
N LEU A 24 16.09 12.49 12.29
CA LEU A 24 15.26 13.65 12.63
C LEU A 24 15.87 14.44 13.79
N TYR A 25 16.31 13.75 14.85
CA TYR A 25 16.99 14.36 15.99
C TYR A 25 18.25 15.14 15.55
N ILE A 26 19.10 14.49 14.74
CA ILE A 26 20.35 15.09 14.25
C ILE A 26 20.04 16.28 13.33
N ARG A 27 19.05 16.15 12.45
CA ARG A 27 18.69 17.19 11.48
C ARG A 27 18.05 18.40 12.15
N SER A 28 17.16 18.19 13.13
CA SER A 28 16.53 19.25 13.91
C SER A 28 17.56 20.11 14.63
N GLY A 29 18.60 19.49 15.22
CA GLY A 29 19.71 20.23 15.84
C GLY A 29 20.53 21.11 14.88
N LEU A 30 20.30 21.04 13.56
CA LEU A 30 20.88 21.93 12.54
C LEU A 30 19.95 23.11 12.18
N ASN A 31 18.82 23.24 12.84
CA ASN A 31 17.81 24.29 12.62
C ASN A 31 17.43 24.47 11.13
N PRO A 32 16.88 23.44 10.46
CA PRO A 32 16.41 23.57 9.08
C PRO A 32 15.25 24.56 8.99
N ALA A 33 15.02 25.11 7.79
CA ALA A 33 13.93 26.07 7.55
C ALA A 33 12.53 25.48 7.84
N ILE A 34 12.37 24.16 7.70
CA ILE A 34 11.18 23.42 8.10
C ILE A 34 11.61 22.38 9.12
N ASP A 35 11.18 22.54 10.37
CA ASP A 35 11.50 21.68 11.51
C ASP A 35 10.23 21.32 12.27
N GLU A 36 9.53 20.32 11.77
CA GLU A 36 8.26 19.88 12.35
C GLU A 36 8.48 19.27 13.75
N ASN A 37 7.78 19.82 14.74
CA ASN A 37 7.84 19.47 16.17
C ASN A 37 9.20 19.70 16.86
N ASP A 38 10.18 20.27 16.18
CA ASP A 38 11.48 20.69 16.76
C ASP A 38 12.10 19.61 17.69
N PRO A 39 12.39 18.38 17.18
CA PRO A 39 12.89 17.28 18.00
C PRO A 39 14.39 17.38 18.30
N GLU A 40 14.94 18.58 18.51
CA GLU A 40 16.37 18.82 18.78
C GLU A 40 16.83 18.37 20.17
N THR A 41 15.90 18.27 21.13
CA THR A 41 16.21 17.74 22.47
C THR A 41 15.75 16.30 22.62
N TRP A 42 16.44 15.50 23.45
CA TRP A 42 16.05 14.12 23.70
C TRP A 42 14.61 13.98 24.20
N LYS A 43 14.14 14.94 25.00
CA LYS A 43 12.76 14.96 25.50
C LYS A 43 11.77 15.21 24.35
N ALA A 44 12.02 16.21 23.51
CA ALA A 44 11.18 16.52 22.35
C ALA A 44 11.18 15.36 21.34
N PHE A 45 12.34 14.75 21.10
CA PHE A 45 12.46 13.58 20.26
C PHE A 45 11.62 12.38 20.77
N LEU A 46 11.67 12.08 22.06
CA LEU A 46 10.85 11.02 22.64
C LEU A 46 9.35 11.34 22.57
N SER A 47 8.96 12.59 22.81
CA SER A 47 7.57 13.05 22.65
C SER A 47 7.09 12.89 21.20
N PHE A 48 7.94 13.22 20.22
CA PHE A 48 7.68 13.00 18.80
C PHE A 48 7.51 11.51 18.47
N VAL A 49 8.45 10.66 18.91
CA VAL A 49 8.39 9.21 18.67
C VAL A 49 7.16 8.58 19.33
N ASN A 50 6.79 9.04 20.52
CA ASN A 50 5.58 8.63 21.22
C ASN A 50 4.29 9.21 20.61
N ARG A 51 4.40 10.10 19.62
CA ARG A 51 3.27 10.72 18.92
C ARG A 51 2.36 11.53 19.85
N GLU A 52 2.92 12.14 20.89
CA GLU A 52 2.16 12.91 21.90
C GLU A 52 1.39 14.10 21.28
N GLN A 53 1.88 14.64 20.16
CA GLN A 53 1.21 15.70 19.40
C GLN A 53 -0.15 15.26 18.81
N TYR A 54 -0.39 13.96 18.66
CA TYR A 54 -1.66 13.42 18.16
C TYR A 54 -2.62 12.95 19.26
N GLY A 55 -2.26 13.18 20.51
CA GLY A 55 -3.03 12.80 21.71
C GLY A 55 -2.36 11.71 22.54
N THR A 56 -2.78 11.63 23.78
CA THR A 56 -2.23 10.69 24.78
C THR A 56 -2.96 9.35 24.83
N GLU A 57 -3.93 9.13 23.94
CA GLU A 57 -4.67 7.87 23.91
C GLU A 57 -3.77 6.70 23.50
N SER A 58 -3.94 5.58 24.17
CA SER A 58 -3.24 4.35 23.80
C SER A 58 -3.54 3.97 22.35
N MET A 59 -2.51 3.77 21.55
CA MET A 59 -2.63 3.32 20.16
C MET A 59 -3.48 2.04 20.05
N LEU A 60 -3.29 1.09 20.98
CA LEU A 60 -4.08 -0.14 21.02
C LEU A 60 -5.56 0.13 21.27
N LEU A 61 -5.88 1.04 22.19
CA LEU A 61 -7.26 1.43 22.46
C LEU A 61 -7.89 2.09 21.23
N SER A 62 -7.16 3.01 20.59
CA SER A 62 -7.60 3.67 19.34
C SER A 62 -7.86 2.66 18.22
N MET A 63 -7.03 1.62 18.06
CA MET A 63 -7.24 0.56 17.07
C MET A 63 -8.48 -0.30 17.36
N LEU A 64 -8.76 -0.55 18.65
CA LEU A 64 -9.87 -1.41 19.08
C LEU A 64 -11.21 -0.67 19.13
N THR A 65 -11.20 0.66 19.33
CA THR A 65 -12.39 1.50 19.34
C THR A 65 -12.69 2.00 17.93
N PRO A 66 -13.66 1.43 17.20
CA PRO A 66 -13.89 1.78 15.81
C PRO A 66 -14.43 3.21 15.66
N ARG A 67 -13.82 4.00 14.78
CA ARG A 67 -14.28 5.35 14.38
C ARG A 67 -15.41 5.31 13.35
N ALA A 68 -15.58 4.17 12.68
CA ALA A 68 -16.66 3.89 11.73
C ALA A 68 -17.01 2.42 11.77
N ASP A 69 -18.09 2.03 11.10
CA ASP A 69 -18.43 0.62 10.95
C ASP A 69 -17.25 -0.16 10.34
N ARG A 70 -16.90 -1.29 10.93
CA ARG A 70 -15.82 -2.15 10.43
C ARG A 70 -16.08 -2.64 9.01
N ALA A 71 -17.35 -2.90 8.66
CA ALA A 71 -17.70 -3.27 7.29
C ALA A 71 -17.31 -2.16 6.29
N TYR A 72 -17.57 -0.89 6.63
CA TYR A 72 -17.11 0.24 5.82
C TYR A 72 -15.57 0.26 5.68
N GLN A 73 -14.84 0.11 6.80
CA GLN A 73 -13.37 0.16 6.79
C GLN A 73 -12.76 -0.95 5.93
N PHE A 74 -13.31 -2.18 5.98
CA PHE A 74 -12.79 -3.31 5.22
C PHE A 74 -13.32 -3.38 3.79
N TRP A 75 -14.61 -3.15 3.55
CA TRP A 75 -15.17 -3.28 2.21
C TRP A 75 -14.99 -2.02 1.38
N ASP A 76 -15.39 -0.86 1.88
CA ASP A 76 -15.37 0.36 1.09
C ASP A 76 -13.98 0.99 1.01
N GLN A 77 -13.15 0.87 2.05
CA GLN A 77 -11.84 1.50 2.10
C GLN A 77 -10.68 0.57 1.73
N GLN A 78 -10.83 -0.75 1.84
CA GLN A 78 -9.75 -1.69 1.53
C GLN A 78 -10.09 -2.63 0.38
N MET A 79 -11.14 -3.46 0.50
CA MET A 79 -11.41 -4.53 -0.47
C MET A 79 -11.87 -3.98 -1.82
N LYS A 80 -12.66 -2.91 -1.84
CA LYS A 80 -13.03 -2.22 -3.08
C LYS A 80 -11.79 -1.86 -3.90
N TYR A 81 -10.82 -1.18 -3.27
CA TYR A 81 -9.59 -0.78 -3.95
C TYR A 81 -8.68 -1.97 -4.28
N PHE A 82 -8.64 -2.99 -3.42
CA PHE A 82 -7.94 -4.23 -3.74
C PHE A 82 -8.45 -4.85 -5.05
N PHE A 83 -9.76 -4.92 -5.24
CA PHE A 83 -10.35 -5.48 -6.45
C PHE A 83 -10.24 -4.58 -7.68
N GLN A 84 -9.81 -3.34 -7.53
CA GLN A 84 -9.51 -2.42 -8.64
C GLN A 84 -8.03 -2.39 -9.02
N GLN A 85 -7.13 -2.94 -8.16
CA GLN A 85 -5.70 -2.78 -8.30
C GLN A 85 -5.08 -3.54 -9.49
N PHE A 86 -5.70 -4.62 -9.95
CA PHE A 86 -5.16 -5.46 -11.01
C PHE A 86 -6.11 -5.48 -12.22
N PRO A 87 -6.24 -4.37 -12.96
CA PRO A 87 -7.09 -4.33 -14.15
C PRO A 87 -6.52 -5.19 -15.26
N PHE A 88 -7.38 -5.91 -15.95
CA PHE A 88 -7.03 -6.68 -17.14
C PHE A 88 -7.95 -6.29 -18.28
N PRO A 89 -7.43 -5.76 -19.40
CA PRO A 89 -8.21 -4.96 -20.36
C PRO A 89 -9.30 -5.70 -21.11
N PHE A 90 -9.38 -7.03 -21.09
CA PHE A 90 -10.29 -7.78 -21.96
C PHE A 90 -11.43 -8.52 -21.25
N LEU A 91 -11.42 -8.59 -19.92
CA LEU A 91 -12.40 -9.37 -19.15
C LEU A 91 -12.77 -8.64 -17.85
N GLU A 92 -13.17 -7.40 -17.99
CA GLU A 92 -13.65 -6.61 -16.86
C GLU A 92 -15.15 -6.86 -16.66
N GLN A 93 -15.53 -7.21 -15.44
CA GLN A 93 -16.93 -7.24 -15.03
C GLN A 93 -17.20 -6.07 -14.08
N VAL A 94 -18.22 -5.31 -14.38
CA VAL A 94 -18.65 -4.22 -13.52
C VAL A 94 -19.55 -4.78 -12.42
N ILE A 95 -19.08 -4.71 -11.19
CA ILE A 95 -19.88 -5.04 -10.01
C ILE A 95 -20.32 -3.73 -9.36
N VAL A 96 -21.63 -3.61 -9.12
CA VAL A 96 -22.22 -2.44 -8.50
C VAL A 96 -22.27 -2.67 -6.98
N PHE A 97 -21.43 -1.96 -6.26
CA PHE A 97 -21.51 -1.92 -4.79
C PHE A 97 -22.50 -0.82 -4.38
N ARG A 98 -23.51 -1.21 -3.61
CA ARG A 98 -24.40 -0.24 -2.95
C ARG A 98 -23.87 0.04 -1.56
N LYS A 99 -23.45 1.27 -1.32
CA LYS A 99 -23.11 1.74 0.01
C LYS A 99 -24.40 1.95 0.82
N ALA A 100 -24.45 1.46 2.06
CA ALA A 100 -25.62 1.64 2.92
C ALA A 100 -25.93 3.13 3.22
N THR A 101 -24.90 3.99 3.12
CA THR A 101 -24.99 5.42 3.45
C THR A 101 -25.03 6.35 2.22
N SER A 102 -24.84 5.83 1.00
CA SER A 102 -24.90 6.61 -0.23
C SER A 102 -25.95 6.04 -1.17
N PRO A 103 -26.92 6.84 -1.66
CA PRO A 103 -27.94 6.38 -2.60
C PRO A 103 -27.37 6.08 -3.99
N GLU A 104 -26.19 6.55 -4.32
CA GLU A 104 -25.60 6.35 -5.65
C GLU A 104 -24.83 5.03 -5.75
N PRO A 105 -25.09 4.23 -6.80
CA PRO A 105 -24.35 3.00 -7.05
C PRO A 105 -22.92 3.34 -7.49
N HIS A 106 -21.91 2.76 -6.85
CA HIS A 106 -20.52 2.88 -7.28
C HIS A 106 -20.14 1.65 -8.11
N PRO A 107 -20.01 1.78 -9.44
CA PRO A 107 -19.54 0.68 -10.28
C PRO A 107 -18.05 0.42 -10.01
N VAL A 108 -17.71 -0.84 -9.77
CA VAL A 108 -16.33 -1.30 -9.62
C VAL A 108 -16.04 -2.29 -10.72
N SER A 109 -15.04 -1.99 -11.54
CA SER A 109 -14.58 -2.90 -12.58
C SER A 109 -13.62 -3.92 -11.97
N ILE A 110 -13.94 -5.20 -12.08
CA ILE A 110 -13.12 -6.29 -11.55
C ILE A 110 -12.68 -7.20 -12.70
N SER A 111 -11.39 -7.45 -12.76
CA SER A 111 -10.78 -8.41 -13.68
C SER A 111 -10.48 -9.72 -12.96
N TRP A 112 -11.27 -10.75 -13.19
CA TRP A 112 -11.14 -12.02 -12.46
C TRP A 112 -9.85 -12.79 -12.71
N ILE A 113 -9.21 -12.62 -13.88
CA ILE A 113 -8.00 -13.37 -14.25
C ILE A 113 -6.85 -13.16 -13.26
N PRO A 114 -6.42 -11.94 -12.92
CA PRO A 114 -5.35 -11.74 -11.93
C PRO A 114 -5.70 -12.33 -10.56
N TYR A 115 -6.96 -12.24 -10.14
CA TYR A 115 -7.38 -12.74 -8.83
C TYR A 115 -7.41 -14.28 -8.78
N THR A 116 -7.89 -14.94 -9.83
CA THR A 116 -7.84 -16.39 -9.92
C THR A 116 -6.40 -16.92 -10.01
N LEU A 117 -5.54 -16.25 -10.79
CA LEU A 117 -4.12 -16.57 -10.83
C LEU A 117 -3.45 -16.41 -9.46
N GLY A 118 -3.71 -15.30 -8.76
CA GLY A 118 -3.19 -15.08 -7.43
C GLY A 118 -3.63 -16.16 -6.44
N LEU A 119 -4.89 -16.59 -6.50
CA LEU A 119 -5.39 -17.68 -5.67
C LEU A 119 -4.71 -19.02 -6.00
N VAL A 120 -4.52 -19.34 -7.29
CA VAL A 120 -3.77 -20.53 -7.72
C VAL A 120 -2.34 -20.48 -7.19
N GLY A 121 -1.66 -19.33 -7.31
CA GLY A 121 -0.29 -19.15 -6.82
C GLY A 121 -0.17 -19.28 -5.30
N LEU A 122 -1.12 -18.72 -4.56
CA LEU A 122 -1.22 -18.86 -3.12
C LEU A 122 -1.34 -20.33 -2.70
N LEU A 123 -2.26 -21.07 -3.33
CA LEU A 123 -2.48 -22.49 -3.02
C LEU A 123 -1.29 -23.35 -3.42
N TRP A 124 -0.67 -23.07 -4.57
CA TRP A 124 0.52 -23.75 -5.04
C TRP A 124 1.71 -23.52 -4.11
N GLN A 125 1.98 -22.27 -3.73
CA GLN A 125 3.08 -21.92 -2.83
C GLN A 125 2.87 -22.52 -1.44
N ARG A 126 1.65 -22.47 -0.90
CA ARG A 126 1.31 -23.11 0.37
C ARG A 126 1.69 -24.59 0.40
N LYS A 127 1.49 -25.30 -0.73
CA LYS A 127 1.81 -26.72 -0.84
C LYS A 127 3.30 -26.98 -1.02
N ASN A 128 3.99 -26.16 -1.81
CA ASN A 128 5.35 -26.45 -2.27
C ASN A 128 6.43 -25.72 -1.45
N ASP A 129 6.11 -24.56 -0.86
CA ASP A 129 7.04 -23.72 -0.11
C ASP A 129 6.33 -23.00 1.04
N TRP A 130 6.04 -23.74 2.09
CA TRP A 130 5.32 -23.23 3.26
C TRP A 130 6.04 -22.05 3.95
N GLN A 131 7.38 -22.04 3.98
CA GLN A 131 8.13 -21.00 4.69
C GLN A 131 8.00 -19.65 4.00
N ARG A 132 8.20 -19.60 2.65
CA ARG A 132 8.03 -18.36 1.90
C ARG A 132 6.57 -17.97 1.77
N PHE A 133 5.66 -18.95 1.67
CA PHE A 133 4.23 -18.70 1.74
C PHE A 133 3.85 -17.95 3.01
N LEU A 134 4.33 -18.41 4.18
CA LEU A 134 4.02 -17.75 5.45
C LEU A 134 4.56 -16.32 5.49
N ALA A 135 5.76 -16.06 4.97
CA ALA A 135 6.33 -14.72 4.91
C ALA A 135 5.48 -13.76 4.08
N ILE A 136 5.04 -14.19 2.88
CA ILE A 136 4.18 -13.39 2.01
C ILE A 136 2.78 -13.23 2.63
N LEU A 137 2.24 -14.27 3.27
CA LEU A 137 0.95 -14.20 3.94
C LEU A 137 0.97 -13.21 5.10
N VAL A 138 2.01 -13.21 5.91
CA VAL A 138 2.19 -12.25 7.01
C VAL A 138 2.27 -10.82 6.47
N LEU A 139 3.05 -10.61 5.39
CA LEU A 139 3.11 -9.31 4.72
C LEU A 139 1.73 -8.88 4.22
N PHE A 140 1.00 -9.76 3.53
CA PHE A 140 -0.35 -9.50 3.02
C PHE A 140 -1.34 -9.12 4.14
N VAL A 141 -1.34 -9.89 5.23
CA VAL A 141 -2.25 -9.68 6.36
C VAL A 141 -1.91 -8.40 7.12
N ILE A 142 -0.63 -8.16 7.42
CA ILE A 142 -0.23 -6.96 8.19
C ILE A 142 -0.43 -5.70 7.37
N MET A 143 0.05 -5.69 6.11
CA MET A 143 -0.05 -4.52 5.24
C MET A 143 -1.46 -4.31 4.65
N GLY A 144 -2.34 -5.27 4.81
CA GLY A 144 -3.75 -5.16 4.48
C GLY A 144 -4.60 -4.96 5.74
N PHE A 145 -5.08 -6.05 6.29
CA PHE A 145 -6.01 -6.03 7.44
C PHE A 145 -5.41 -5.35 8.68
N GLY A 146 -4.13 -5.57 8.97
CA GLY A 146 -3.43 -4.91 10.07
C GLY A 146 -3.45 -3.38 9.94
N LEU A 147 -3.20 -2.87 8.73
CA LEU A 147 -3.27 -1.43 8.46
C LEU A 147 -4.70 -0.88 8.54
N SER A 148 -5.72 -1.63 8.12
CA SER A 148 -7.11 -1.19 8.29
C SER A 148 -7.48 -0.99 9.75
N PHE A 149 -7.05 -1.89 10.64
CA PHE A 149 -7.21 -1.73 12.08
C PHE A 149 -6.40 -0.55 12.63
N TYR A 150 -5.13 -0.44 12.22
CA TYR A 150 -4.24 0.63 12.67
C TYR A 150 -4.74 2.02 12.29
N LEU A 151 -5.13 2.21 11.04
CA LEU A 151 -5.60 3.50 10.53
C LEU A 151 -6.97 3.88 11.05
N ASN A 152 -7.81 2.89 11.39
CA ASN A 152 -9.13 3.09 11.98
C ASN A 152 -9.90 4.23 11.28
N MET A 153 -10.05 4.13 9.96
CA MET A 153 -10.56 5.20 9.10
C MET A 153 -11.98 5.62 9.46
N PRO A 154 -12.27 6.93 9.62
CA PRO A 154 -13.61 7.44 9.89
C PRO A 154 -14.52 7.36 8.66
N ASP A 155 -15.84 7.47 8.87
CA ASP A 155 -16.83 7.66 7.81
C ASP A 155 -17.55 9.01 8.02
N PRO A 156 -17.54 9.94 7.06
CA PRO A 156 -16.85 9.87 5.78
C PRO A 156 -15.33 10.03 5.89
N GLN A 157 -14.61 9.35 5.01
CA GLN A 157 -13.17 9.53 4.91
C GLN A 157 -12.88 10.83 4.13
N PRO A 158 -12.12 11.80 4.70
CA PRO A 158 -11.93 13.11 4.08
C PRO A 158 -11.11 13.06 2.79
N ARG A 159 -10.25 12.04 2.63
CA ARG A 159 -9.47 11.79 1.39
C ARG A 159 -9.24 10.30 1.19
N GLU A 160 -9.09 9.88 -0.05
CA GLU A 160 -8.76 8.50 -0.37
C GLU A 160 -7.35 8.13 0.12
N ARG A 161 -7.23 6.99 0.81
CA ARG A 161 -5.96 6.50 1.38
C ARG A 161 -5.60 5.09 0.92
N HIS A 162 -6.14 4.63 -0.20
CA HIS A 162 -5.90 3.28 -0.72
C HIS A 162 -4.42 2.97 -0.99
N TYR A 163 -3.60 3.99 -1.24
CA TYR A 163 -2.15 3.86 -1.45
C TYR A 163 -1.40 3.22 -0.26
N VAL A 164 -1.94 3.30 0.95
CA VAL A 164 -1.33 2.69 2.15
C VAL A 164 -1.31 1.17 2.07
N PHE A 165 -2.20 0.55 1.28
CA PHE A 165 -2.27 -0.89 1.09
C PHE A 165 -1.30 -1.43 0.02
N GLY A 166 -0.37 -0.62 -0.48
CA GLY A 166 0.60 -1.02 -1.51
C GLY A 166 1.37 -2.30 -1.19
N GLY A 167 1.72 -2.52 0.10
CA GLY A 167 2.36 -3.76 0.54
C GLY A 167 1.47 -5.01 0.39
N MET A 168 0.16 -4.88 0.61
CA MET A 168 -0.81 -5.96 0.35
C MET A 168 -0.91 -6.26 -1.15
N TYR A 169 -0.94 -5.22 -1.99
CA TYR A 169 -0.99 -5.37 -3.44
C TYR A 169 0.27 -6.06 -3.97
N LEU A 170 1.45 -5.64 -3.48
CA LEU A 170 2.73 -6.27 -3.81
C LEU A 170 2.74 -7.76 -3.46
N ALA A 171 2.31 -8.12 -2.24
CA ALA A 171 2.23 -9.51 -1.81
C ALA A 171 1.32 -10.33 -2.72
N TYR A 172 0.17 -9.77 -3.13
CA TYR A 172 -0.74 -10.46 -4.03
C TYR A 172 -0.18 -10.58 -5.46
N ALA A 173 0.52 -9.57 -5.95
CA ALA A 173 1.20 -9.61 -7.24
C ALA A 173 2.23 -10.74 -7.33
N LEU A 174 2.95 -11.03 -6.24
CA LEU A 174 3.83 -12.19 -6.17
C LEU A 174 3.06 -13.50 -6.36
N TRP A 175 1.88 -13.65 -5.76
CA TRP A 175 1.05 -14.82 -5.96
C TRP A 175 0.48 -14.92 -7.38
N ILE A 176 0.18 -13.80 -8.05
CA ILE A 176 -0.21 -13.80 -9.47
C ILE A 176 0.91 -14.43 -10.32
N GLY A 177 2.16 -14.00 -10.12
CA GLY A 177 3.32 -14.56 -10.82
C GLY A 177 3.54 -16.05 -10.53
N LEU A 178 3.41 -16.46 -9.26
CA LEU A 178 3.49 -17.87 -8.85
C LEU A 178 2.33 -18.70 -9.41
N GLY A 179 1.15 -18.10 -9.57
CA GLY A 179 0.01 -18.77 -10.20
C GLY A 179 0.26 -19.12 -11.66
N TRP A 180 0.90 -18.18 -12.38
CA TRP A 180 1.33 -18.46 -13.74
C TRP A 180 2.37 -19.59 -13.79
N THR A 181 3.37 -19.55 -12.91
CA THR A 181 4.37 -20.62 -12.78
C THR A 181 3.72 -21.97 -12.52
N ALA A 182 2.75 -22.03 -11.62
CA ALA A 182 2.00 -23.24 -11.31
C ALA A 182 1.26 -23.81 -12.52
N ILE A 183 0.65 -22.94 -13.34
CA ILE A 183 -0.02 -23.35 -14.58
C ILE A 183 1.00 -23.90 -15.59
N VAL A 184 2.13 -23.21 -15.76
CA VAL A 184 3.19 -23.67 -16.68
C VAL A 184 3.74 -25.02 -16.25
N GLU A 185 4.01 -25.23 -14.96
CA GLU A 185 4.45 -26.54 -14.44
C GLU A 185 3.41 -27.64 -14.64
N TRP A 186 2.13 -27.33 -14.47
CA TRP A 186 1.05 -28.30 -14.69
C TRP A 186 0.91 -28.72 -16.16
N ILE A 187 1.13 -27.78 -17.09
CA ILE A 187 1.02 -28.01 -18.54
C ILE A 187 2.31 -28.64 -19.10
N ARG A 188 3.46 -28.34 -18.48
CA ARG A 188 4.79 -28.81 -18.95
C ARG A 188 4.85 -30.29 -19.37
N PRO A 189 4.39 -31.27 -18.58
CA PRO A 189 4.46 -32.69 -18.98
C PRO A 189 3.64 -33.02 -20.23
N LYS A 190 2.60 -32.22 -20.52
CA LYS A 190 1.77 -32.37 -21.71
C LYS A 190 2.45 -31.80 -22.95
N LEU A 191 3.37 -30.84 -22.75
CA LEU A 191 4.11 -30.12 -23.78
C LEU A 191 5.51 -30.68 -24.03
N GLU A 192 5.98 -31.70 -23.31
CA GLU A 192 7.30 -32.31 -23.51
C GLU A 192 7.51 -32.87 -24.93
N LYS A 193 6.41 -33.15 -25.66
CA LYS A 193 6.44 -33.50 -27.09
C LYS A 193 6.66 -32.31 -28.02
N PHE A 194 6.49 -31.10 -27.53
CA PHE A 194 6.68 -29.84 -28.28
C PHE A 194 8.03 -29.24 -27.92
N HIS A 195 8.73 -28.69 -28.91
CA HIS A 195 10.05 -28.05 -28.72
C HIS A 195 10.01 -27.02 -27.60
N GLY A 196 11.11 -26.80 -26.87
CA GLY A 196 11.25 -25.89 -25.73
C GLY A 196 10.82 -24.45 -26.01
N GLY A 197 10.66 -24.04 -27.26
CA GLY A 197 10.12 -22.76 -27.66
C GLY A 197 8.69 -22.48 -27.13
N VAL A 198 7.85 -23.49 -26.97
CA VAL A 198 6.49 -23.32 -26.44
C VAL A 198 6.51 -22.82 -25.00
N LEU A 199 7.43 -23.34 -24.17
CA LEU A 199 7.58 -22.88 -22.79
C LEU A 199 8.06 -21.42 -22.72
N ILE A 200 8.93 -21.01 -23.64
CA ILE A 200 9.39 -19.61 -23.75
C ILE A 200 8.21 -18.71 -24.11
N VAL A 201 7.40 -19.09 -25.10
CA VAL A 201 6.21 -18.32 -25.50
C VAL A 201 5.22 -18.22 -24.34
N LEU A 202 4.92 -19.32 -23.63
CA LEU A 202 4.04 -19.29 -22.47
C LEU A 202 4.58 -18.39 -21.36
N SER A 203 5.89 -18.42 -21.12
CA SER A 203 6.51 -17.53 -20.11
C SER A 203 6.47 -16.06 -20.54
N ALA A 204 6.64 -15.78 -21.84
CA ALA A 204 6.50 -14.44 -22.39
C ALA A 204 5.06 -13.91 -22.29
N MET A 205 4.05 -14.78 -22.44
CA MET A 205 2.64 -14.40 -22.24
C MET A 205 2.35 -13.92 -20.82
N ALA A 206 3.10 -14.37 -19.80
CA ALA A 206 2.98 -13.85 -18.45
C ALA A 206 3.23 -12.34 -18.35
N LEU A 207 4.08 -11.80 -19.23
CA LEU A 207 4.38 -10.36 -19.29
C LEU A 207 3.22 -9.53 -19.86
N LEU A 208 2.26 -10.15 -20.54
CA LEU A 208 1.11 -9.43 -21.11
C LEU A 208 0.22 -8.81 -20.02
N ILE A 209 0.15 -9.43 -18.84
CA ILE A 209 -0.66 -8.90 -17.72
C ILE A 209 -0.07 -7.58 -17.21
N PRO A 210 1.20 -7.53 -16.72
CA PRO A 210 1.78 -6.28 -16.23
C PRO A 210 1.94 -5.24 -17.35
N LEU A 211 2.22 -5.66 -18.59
CA LEU A 211 2.33 -4.75 -19.73
C LEU A 211 0.97 -4.11 -20.06
N GLY A 212 -0.10 -4.91 -20.10
CA GLY A 212 -1.46 -4.39 -20.33
C GLY A 212 -1.90 -3.43 -19.22
N THR A 213 -1.56 -3.74 -17.95
CA THR A 213 -1.81 -2.84 -16.82
C THR A 213 -1.01 -1.55 -16.95
N ALA A 214 0.29 -1.65 -17.28
CA ALA A 214 1.16 -0.49 -17.45
C ALA A 214 0.67 0.44 -18.56
N ILE A 215 0.27 -0.11 -19.71
CA ILE A 215 -0.29 0.68 -20.82
C ILE A 215 -1.60 1.36 -20.42
N LYS A 216 -2.49 0.64 -19.75
CA LYS A 216 -3.81 1.18 -19.34
C LYS A 216 -3.69 2.29 -18.31
N LEU A 217 -2.74 2.19 -17.38
CA LEU A 217 -2.59 3.14 -16.28
C LEU A 217 -1.53 4.22 -16.57
N TYR A 218 -0.83 4.14 -17.71
CA TYR A 218 0.28 5.04 -18.00
C TYR A 218 -0.11 6.52 -17.92
N ASP A 219 -1.19 6.90 -18.58
CA ASP A 219 -1.65 8.30 -18.62
C ASP A 219 -2.14 8.81 -17.25
N ILE A 220 -2.58 7.89 -16.37
CA ILE A 220 -3.05 8.23 -15.01
C ILE A 220 -1.87 8.37 -14.06
N GLU A 221 -0.84 7.55 -14.23
CA GLU A 221 0.34 7.50 -13.34
C GLU A 221 1.47 8.41 -13.81
N ASP A 222 1.46 8.84 -15.07
CA ASP A 222 2.46 9.77 -15.60
C ASP A 222 2.26 11.17 -15.01
N ARG A 223 3.22 11.59 -14.20
CA ARG A 223 3.27 12.91 -13.57
C ARG A 223 4.19 13.88 -14.31
N THR A 224 4.61 13.52 -15.51
CA THR A 224 5.45 14.39 -16.33
C THR A 224 4.70 15.65 -16.72
N GLY A 225 5.21 16.80 -16.28
CA GLY A 225 4.55 18.09 -16.52
C GLY A 225 3.38 18.42 -15.58
N ASP A 226 3.14 17.63 -14.54
CA ASP A 226 2.15 17.93 -13.49
C ASP A 226 2.76 18.89 -12.45
N TYR A 227 2.50 20.17 -12.64
CA TYR A 227 2.97 21.27 -11.77
C TYR A 227 1.86 21.79 -10.84
N ILE A 228 0.73 21.10 -10.71
CA ILE A 228 -0.43 21.59 -9.93
C ILE A 228 -0.03 21.97 -8.50
N ALA A 229 0.75 21.13 -7.81
CA ALA A 229 1.18 21.42 -6.45
C ALA A 229 2.12 22.66 -6.39
N TYR A 230 3.04 22.79 -7.35
CA TYR A 230 3.93 23.92 -7.45
C TYR A 230 3.16 25.21 -7.76
N ASP A 231 2.28 25.18 -8.75
CA ASP A 231 1.49 26.35 -9.16
C ASP A 231 0.55 26.81 -8.05
N TYR A 232 -0.05 25.86 -7.32
CA TYR A 232 -0.88 26.14 -6.16
C TYR A 232 -0.09 26.88 -5.06
N ALA A 233 1.04 26.33 -4.66
CA ALA A 233 1.91 26.95 -3.65
C ALA A 233 2.41 28.33 -4.12
N TYR A 234 2.86 28.43 -5.37
CA TYR A 234 3.31 29.70 -5.95
C TYR A 234 2.21 30.75 -5.93
N ASN A 235 1.01 30.41 -6.37
CA ASN A 235 -0.13 31.34 -6.42
C ASN A 235 -0.56 31.82 -5.02
N ILE A 236 -0.60 30.91 -4.02
CA ILE A 236 -0.89 31.29 -2.63
C ILE A 236 0.15 32.30 -2.13
N LEU A 237 1.44 31.99 -2.28
CA LEU A 237 2.51 32.86 -1.81
C LEU A 237 2.53 34.21 -2.55
N GLN A 238 2.26 34.22 -3.85
CA GLN A 238 2.18 35.45 -4.64
C GLN A 238 0.95 36.32 -4.29
N SER A 239 -0.11 35.73 -3.75
CA SER A 239 -1.29 36.48 -3.29
C SER A 239 -1.09 37.18 -1.94
N CYS A 240 -0.02 36.85 -1.22
CA CYS A 240 0.31 37.43 0.07
C CYS A 240 1.11 38.73 -0.10
N GLU A 241 0.80 39.71 0.71
CA GLU A 241 1.64 40.92 0.79
C GLU A 241 2.97 40.63 1.49
N PRO A 242 4.04 41.41 1.19
CA PRO A 242 5.31 41.24 1.90
C PRO A 242 5.13 41.38 3.42
N ASN A 243 5.74 40.48 4.19
CA ASN A 243 5.66 40.38 5.65
C ASN A 243 4.25 40.06 6.20
N SER A 244 3.34 39.52 5.38
CA SER A 244 2.05 39.03 5.85
C SER A 244 2.20 37.70 6.58
N ILE A 245 1.21 37.36 7.41
CA ILE A 245 1.11 36.06 8.09
C ILE A 245 0.08 35.22 7.32
N LEU A 246 0.50 34.06 6.80
CA LEU A 246 -0.36 33.12 6.12
C LEU A 246 -0.79 32.02 7.09
N PHE A 247 -2.10 31.82 7.24
CA PHE A 247 -2.66 30.69 7.98
C PHE A 247 -3.09 29.61 6.99
N THR A 248 -2.59 28.41 7.16
CA THR A 248 -2.92 27.23 6.34
C THR A 248 -3.70 26.21 7.16
N ASN A 249 -4.50 25.38 6.49
CA ASN A 249 -5.37 24.40 7.15
C ASN A 249 -4.85 22.96 6.94
N GLY A 250 -3.73 22.65 7.58
CA GLY A 250 -3.15 21.30 7.58
C GLY A 250 -1.97 21.12 6.64
N ASP A 251 -1.50 19.88 6.56
CA ASP A 251 -0.24 19.51 5.92
C ASP A 251 -0.22 19.82 4.41
N ASN A 252 -1.33 19.58 3.71
CA ASN A 252 -1.40 19.72 2.25
C ASN A 252 -1.28 21.17 1.77
N ASP A 253 -1.61 22.12 2.64
CA ASP A 253 -1.56 23.56 2.33
C ASP A 253 -0.26 24.21 2.86
N THR A 254 0.54 23.46 3.64
CA THR A 254 1.72 23.97 4.36
C THR A 254 3.03 23.53 3.71
N PHE A 255 3.08 22.31 3.14
CA PHE A 255 4.31 21.70 2.58
C PHE A 255 4.28 21.51 1.08
#